data_afb84c87ff8e5d6adeb4f342500d596f
#
_entry.id   afb84c87ff8e5d6adeb4f342500d596f
#
_cell.length_a   1.000
_cell.length_b   1.000
_cell.length_c   1.000
_cell.angle_alpha   90.00
_cell.angle_beta   90.00
_cell.angle_gamma   90.00
#
_symmetry.space_group_name_H-M   'P 1'
#
loop_
_entity.id
_entity.type
_entity.pdbx_description
1 polymer ?
#
loop_
_entity_poly.entity_id
_entity_poly.type
_entity_poly.pdbx_seq_one_letter_code
_entity_poly.pdbx_strand_id
1 'polypeptide(L)'
;MANYIVLDLEWNQPISRGKTYRTEKLNLYGEIIQIGAVKLNDDLEIVDEISIFVKPEIYTKMNKEIKELTSITDEDIAGGLSFSAAVDRLLSWAGEQPIFLMWGESDEEMLIDNSILHNLNCDWIPEWFDAQLMFDDQITQEDRRYSLDYACYTLNITGSYAHDALHDARATAEVLKHLDVAEWIEEEREYLKEEYA
;
A
#
# COMPACT_ATOMS: atom_id res chain seq x y z
N MET A 1 2.64 17.24 -14.94
CA MET A 1 1.51 16.63 -14.23
C MET A 1 2.08 15.52 -13.39
N ALA A 2 1.80 15.52 -12.09
CA ALA A 2 2.23 14.43 -11.22
C ALA A 2 1.41 13.17 -11.56
N ASN A 3 2.05 11.98 -11.49
CA ASN A 3 1.41 10.69 -11.73
C ASN A 3 1.18 10.02 -10.39
N TYR A 4 0.15 10.44 -9.67
CA TYR A 4 -0.18 9.91 -8.35
C TYR A 4 -0.87 8.56 -8.46
N ILE A 5 -0.33 7.58 -7.73
CA ILE A 5 -0.89 6.24 -7.59
C ILE A 5 -1.12 6.00 -6.08
N VAL A 6 -2.36 5.91 -5.68
CA VAL A 6 -2.68 5.46 -4.30
C VAL A 6 -2.63 3.95 -4.28
N LEU A 7 -1.82 3.40 -3.40
CA LEU A 7 -1.54 1.97 -3.27
C LEU A 7 -1.92 1.49 -1.87
N ASP A 8 -2.48 0.30 -1.81
CA ASP A 8 -2.70 -0.46 -0.58
C ASP A 8 -2.43 -1.94 -0.82
N LEU A 9 -2.06 -2.68 0.22
CA LEU A 9 -1.67 -4.07 0.16
C LEU A 9 -2.42 -4.92 1.17
N GLU A 10 -2.79 -6.13 0.77
CA GLU A 10 -3.15 -7.19 1.71
C GLU A 10 -2.05 -8.25 1.73
N TRP A 11 -1.74 -8.77 2.92
CA TRP A 11 -0.74 -9.82 3.07
C TRP A 11 -1.18 -10.97 3.97
N ASN A 12 -0.80 -12.16 3.59
CA ASN A 12 -1.01 -13.35 4.38
C ASN A 12 0.09 -13.52 5.42
N GLN A 13 -0.24 -14.14 6.53
CA GLN A 13 0.65 -14.36 7.66
C GLN A 13 0.82 -15.86 7.97
N PRO A 14 1.87 -16.26 8.73
CA PRO A 14 2.01 -17.64 9.15
C PRO A 14 0.80 -18.11 9.96
N ILE A 15 0.31 -19.32 9.66
CA ILE A 15 -0.86 -19.95 10.34
C ILE A 15 -0.61 -20.15 11.84
N SER A 16 0.64 -20.30 12.26
CA SER A 16 1.02 -20.54 13.64
C SER A 16 1.93 -19.43 14.14
N ARG A 17 1.58 -18.83 15.27
CA ARG A 17 2.44 -17.85 15.95
C ARG A 17 3.83 -18.43 16.19
N GLY A 18 4.88 -17.71 15.83
CA GLY A 18 6.28 -18.11 15.98
C GLY A 18 6.84 -18.98 14.85
N LYS A 19 6.09 -19.23 13.79
CA LYS A 19 6.59 -19.88 12.54
C LYS A 19 6.87 -18.87 11.42
N THR A 20 7.41 -17.73 11.77
CA THR A 20 7.86 -16.72 10.81
C THR A 20 9.02 -17.28 9.98
N TYR A 21 8.96 -17.13 8.67
CA TYR A 21 10.08 -17.47 7.79
C TYR A 21 11.24 -16.50 8.04
N ARG A 22 12.44 -17.06 8.27
CA ARG A 22 13.64 -16.26 8.59
C ARG A 22 14.84 -16.75 7.83
N THR A 23 15.60 -15.80 7.33
CA THR A 23 16.94 -15.98 6.78
C THR A 23 17.89 -15.00 7.47
N GLU A 24 19.18 -14.99 7.07
CA GLU A 24 20.13 -13.98 7.55
C GLU A 24 19.75 -12.54 7.14
N LYS A 25 18.98 -12.40 6.05
CA LYS A 25 18.65 -11.10 5.43
C LYS A 25 17.18 -10.71 5.60
N LEU A 26 16.31 -11.64 5.99
CA LEU A 26 14.87 -11.43 5.99
C LEU A 26 14.21 -12.08 7.19
N ASN A 27 13.32 -11.33 7.83
CA ASN A 27 12.38 -11.83 8.82
C ASN A 27 10.97 -11.54 8.30
N LEU A 28 10.42 -12.45 7.50
CA LEU A 28 9.18 -12.24 6.76
C LEU A 28 7.96 -12.28 7.68
N TYR A 29 7.36 -11.14 7.93
CA TYR A 29 6.14 -11.01 8.72
C TYR A 29 4.89 -11.39 7.94
N GLY A 30 4.87 -11.06 6.64
CA GLY A 30 3.76 -11.30 5.76
C GLY A 30 4.22 -11.50 4.32
N GLU A 31 3.38 -12.14 3.52
CA GLU A 31 3.59 -12.31 2.10
C GLU A 31 2.41 -11.71 1.37
N ILE A 32 2.69 -10.76 0.47
CA ILE A 32 1.67 -10.00 -0.26
C ILE A 32 0.77 -10.95 -1.04
N ILE A 33 -0.54 -10.80 -0.90
CA ILE A 33 -1.57 -11.60 -1.56
C ILE A 33 -2.50 -10.78 -2.44
N GLN A 34 -2.58 -9.46 -2.21
CA GLN A 34 -3.31 -8.55 -3.08
C GLN A 34 -2.60 -7.19 -3.13
N ILE A 35 -2.56 -6.60 -4.32
CA ILE A 35 -2.16 -5.22 -4.58
C ILE A 35 -3.39 -4.52 -5.11
N GLY A 36 -3.85 -3.48 -4.43
CA GLY A 36 -4.91 -2.59 -4.87
C GLY A 36 -4.33 -1.21 -5.16
N ALA A 37 -4.67 -0.63 -6.30
CA ALA A 37 -4.21 0.72 -6.59
C ALA A 37 -5.21 1.50 -7.44
N VAL A 38 -5.21 2.81 -7.25
CA VAL A 38 -5.96 3.77 -8.07
C VAL A 38 -5.04 4.85 -8.60
N LYS A 39 -5.29 5.29 -9.82
CA LYS A 39 -4.58 6.39 -10.48
C LYS A 39 -5.40 7.66 -10.38
N LEU A 40 -4.75 8.76 -9.97
CA LEU A 40 -5.39 10.05 -9.82
C LEU A 40 -5.00 11.00 -10.95
N ASN A 41 -5.92 11.89 -11.31
CA ASN A 41 -5.62 13.06 -12.14
C ASN A 41 -5.18 14.26 -11.28
N ASP A 42 -4.94 15.42 -11.91
CA ASP A 42 -4.52 16.64 -11.21
C ASP A 42 -5.57 17.20 -10.23
N ASP A 43 -6.83 16.82 -10.39
CA ASP A 43 -7.95 17.19 -9.47
C ASP A 43 -8.16 16.15 -8.38
N LEU A 44 -7.23 15.18 -8.23
CA LEU A 44 -7.30 14.02 -7.32
C LEU A 44 -8.51 13.10 -7.56
N GLU A 45 -9.11 13.12 -8.75
CA GLU A 45 -10.16 12.20 -9.13
C GLU A 45 -9.58 10.89 -9.66
N ILE A 46 -10.20 9.78 -9.26
CA ILE A 46 -9.80 8.45 -9.74
C ILE A 46 -10.13 8.33 -11.23
N VAL A 47 -9.11 8.07 -12.05
CA VAL A 47 -9.24 7.92 -13.51
C VAL A 47 -9.00 6.50 -13.99
N ASP A 48 -8.34 5.67 -13.20
CA ASP A 48 -8.11 4.24 -13.50
C ASP A 48 -7.83 3.48 -12.21
N GLU A 49 -8.02 2.16 -12.22
CA GLU A 49 -7.83 1.31 -11.05
C GLU A 49 -7.36 -0.09 -11.43
N ILE A 50 -6.65 -0.73 -10.50
CA ILE A 50 -6.16 -2.10 -10.67
C ILE A 50 -6.24 -2.88 -9.35
N SER A 51 -6.63 -4.15 -9.44
CA SER A 51 -6.50 -5.13 -8.37
C SER A 51 -5.77 -6.36 -8.88
N ILE A 52 -4.75 -6.80 -8.18
CA ILE A 52 -3.88 -7.91 -8.57
C ILE A 52 -3.77 -8.88 -7.41
N PHE A 53 -4.29 -10.11 -7.57
CA PHE A 53 -3.97 -11.18 -6.63
C PHE A 53 -2.57 -11.71 -6.87
N VAL A 54 -1.84 -11.90 -5.77
CA VAL A 54 -0.46 -12.40 -5.76
C VAL A 54 -0.44 -13.79 -5.13
N LYS A 55 0.25 -14.71 -5.78
CA LYS A 55 0.41 -16.08 -5.29
C LYS A 55 1.59 -16.16 -4.34
N PRO A 56 1.35 -16.41 -3.03
CA PRO A 56 2.43 -16.54 -2.07
C PRO A 56 3.23 -17.83 -2.25
N GLU A 57 4.52 -17.80 -1.94
CA GLU A 57 5.43 -18.98 -2.04
C GLU A 57 5.67 -19.64 -0.69
N ILE A 58 5.67 -18.89 0.39
CA ILE A 58 5.96 -19.34 1.76
C ILE A 58 4.67 -19.61 2.52
N TYR A 59 3.80 -18.60 2.60
CA TYR A 59 2.52 -18.70 3.32
C TYR A 59 1.38 -19.06 2.37
N THR A 60 1.50 -20.24 1.74
CA THR A 60 0.63 -20.71 0.63
C THR A 60 -0.79 -21.07 1.04
N LYS A 61 -1.09 -21.07 2.35
CA LYS A 61 -2.45 -21.28 2.88
C LYS A 61 -2.86 -20.05 3.65
N MET A 62 -4.08 -19.60 3.42
CA MET A 62 -4.64 -18.45 4.13
C MET A 62 -4.63 -18.66 5.64
N ASN A 63 -4.06 -17.71 6.35
CA ASN A 63 -4.26 -17.56 7.78
C ASN A 63 -5.76 -17.29 8.03
N LYS A 64 -6.34 -17.95 9.02
CA LYS A 64 -7.77 -17.84 9.30
C LYS A 64 -8.20 -16.40 9.63
N GLU A 65 -7.41 -15.70 10.44
CA GLU A 65 -7.69 -14.32 10.85
C GLU A 65 -7.64 -13.38 9.64
N ILE A 66 -6.64 -13.54 8.77
CA ILE A 66 -6.51 -12.76 7.53
C ILE A 66 -7.66 -13.06 6.56
N LYS A 67 -8.03 -14.35 6.40
CA LYS A 67 -9.17 -14.74 5.55
C LYS A 67 -10.49 -14.14 6.04
N GLU A 68 -10.72 -14.10 7.35
CA GLU A 68 -11.92 -13.49 7.95
C GLU A 68 -11.92 -11.97 7.79
N LEU A 69 -10.74 -11.34 7.82
CA LEU A 69 -10.57 -9.91 7.69
C LEU A 69 -10.74 -9.44 6.24
N THR A 70 -10.01 -10.05 5.30
CA THR A 70 -9.93 -9.62 3.89
C THR A 70 -10.97 -10.29 2.99
N SER A 71 -11.58 -11.38 3.44
CA SER A 71 -12.42 -12.28 2.62
C SER A 71 -11.70 -12.97 1.45
N ILE A 72 -10.37 -12.78 1.30
CA ILE A 72 -9.57 -13.45 0.27
C ILE A 72 -9.49 -14.95 0.56
N THR A 73 -9.66 -15.76 -0.47
CA THR A 73 -9.71 -17.23 -0.37
C THR A 73 -8.41 -17.89 -0.81
N ASP A 74 -8.23 -19.18 -0.45
CA ASP A 74 -7.11 -19.97 -0.95
C ASP A 74 -7.15 -20.13 -2.48
N GLU A 75 -8.33 -20.09 -3.10
CA GLU A 75 -8.52 -20.12 -4.55
C GLU A 75 -8.04 -18.84 -5.22
N ASP A 76 -8.32 -17.68 -4.62
CA ASP A 76 -7.90 -16.36 -5.13
C ASP A 76 -6.38 -16.28 -5.21
N ILE A 77 -5.69 -16.60 -4.10
CA ILE A 77 -4.22 -16.56 -4.05
C ILE A 77 -3.57 -17.65 -4.93
N ALA A 78 -4.20 -18.82 -5.06
CA ALA A 78 -3.69 -19.89 -5.94
C ALA A 78 -3.74 -19.48 -7.41
N GLY A 79 -4.74 -18.68 -7.81
CA GLY A 79 -4.90 -18.13 -9.15
C GLY A 79 -4.11 -16.84 -9.40
N GLY A 80 -3.48 -16.27 -8.37
CA GLY A 80 -2.73 -15.02 -8.45
C GLY A 80 -1.46 -15.12 -9.30
N LEU A 81 -0.91 -13.97 -9.63
CA LEU A 81 0.38 -13.85 -10.31
C LEU A 81 1.54 -14.17 -9.36
N SER A 82 2.70 -14.54 -9.89
CA SER A 82 3.93 -14.48 -9.08
C SER A 82 4.21 -13.03 -8.67
N PHE A 83 4.90 -12.81 -7.55
CA PHE A 83 5.20 -11.46 -7.08
C PHE A 83 5.89 -10.62 -8.15
N SER A 84 6.92 -11.13 -8.84
CA SER A 84 7.59 -10.41 -9.92
C SER A 84 6.64 -10.03 -11.07
N ALA A 85 5.75 -10.94 -11.47
CA ALA A 85 4.77 -10.63 -12.52
C ALA A 85 3.71 -9.61 -12.07
N ALA A 86 3.36 -9.61 -10.78
CA ALA A 86 2.48 -8.61 -10.19
C ALA A 86 3.13 -7.21 -10.17
N VAL A 87 4.41 -7.13 -9.79
CA VAL A 87 5.21 -5.90 -9.85
C VAL A 87 5.30 -5.38 -11.28
N ASP A 88 5.66 -6.22 -12.25
CA ASP A 88 5.73 -5.85 -13.67
C ASP A 88 4.39 -5.30 -14.18
N ARG A 89 3.29 -5.92 -13.77
CA ARG A 89 1.94 -5.49 -14.14
C ARG A 89 1.57 -4.17 -13.49
N LEU A 90 1.88 -3.99 -12.20
CA LEU A 90 1.64 -2.73 -11.48
C LEU A 90 2.40 -1.57 -12.15
N LEU A 91 3.71 -1.73 -12.39
CA LEU A 91 4.54 -0.68 -12.99
C LEU A 91 4.13 -0.36 -14.43
N SER A 92 3.80 -1.38 -15.23
CA SER A 92 3.30 -1.17 -16.59
C SER A 92 1.98 -0.39 -16.61
N TRP A 93 1.10 -0.62 -15.63
CA TRP A 93 -0.16 0.09 -15.48
C TRP A 93 0.06 1.49 -14.88
N ALA A 94 0.94 1.64 -13.87
CA ALA A 94 1.25 2.92 -13.24
C ALA A 94 1.81 3.93 -14.26
N GLY A 95 2.64 3.49 -15.20
CA GLY A 95 3.23 4.34 -16.24
C GLY A 95 4.54 4.97 -15.81
N GLU A 96 4.93 6.08 -16.45
CA GLU A 96 6.22 6.72 -16.22
C GLU A 96 6.21 7.58 -14.96
N GLN A 97 7.29 7.48 -14.17
CA GLN A 97 7.54 8.29 -12.97
C GLN A 97 6.34 8.39 -12.02
N PRO A 98 5.76 7.27 -11.59
CA PRO A 98 4.67 7.30 -10.62
C PRO A 98 5.19 7.78 -9.26
N ILE A 99 4.31 8.44 -8.49
CA ILE A 99 4.50 8.76 -7.09
C ILE A 99 3.49 7.92 -6.33
N PHE A 100 3.95 7.05 -5.44
CA PHE A 100 3.06 6.25 -4.63
C PHE A 100 2.61 7.01 -3.39
N LEU A 101 1.31 6.92 -3.08
CA LEU A 101 0.71 7.44 -1.87
C LEU A 101 0.14 6.26 -1.10
N MET A 102 0.66 5.99 0.10
CA MET A 102 0.30 4.82 0.91
C MET A 102 -0.16 5.26 2.30
N TRP A 103 -1.06 4.50 2.92
CA TRP A 103 -1.56 4.82 4.26
C TRP A 103 -0.64 4.26 5.34
N GLY A 104 0.43 5.00 5.68
CA GLY A 104 1.47 4.60 6.62
C GLY A 104 2.64 3.88 5.94
N GLU A 105 3.60 3.43 6.75
CA GLU A 105 4.88 2.86 6.29
C GLU A 105 4.81 1.34 6.04
N SER A 106 3.75 0.68 6.53
CA SER A 106 3.67 -0.79 6.50
C SER A 106 3.69 -1.38 5.10
N ASP A 107 3.10 -0.69 4.12
CA ASP A 107 3.07 -1.14 2.73
C ASP A 107 4.47 -1.11 2.09
N GLU A 108 5.26 -0.07 2.36
CA GLU A 108 6.66 -0.02 1.89
C GLU A 108 7.48 -1.16 2.48
N GLU A 109 7.38 -1.39 3.79
CA GLU A 109 8.06 -2.50 4.44
C GLU A 109 7.70 -3.84 3.79
N MET A 110 6.41 -4.05 3.50
CA MET A 110 5.94 -5.26 2.80
C MET A 110 6.48 -5.36 1.38
N LEU A 111 6.54 -4.26 0.62
CA LEU A 111 7.14 -4.25 -0.72
C LEU A 111 8.63 -4.60 -0.68
N ILE A 112 9.38 -4.06 0.28
CA ILE A 112 10.81 -4.35 0.48
C ILE A 112 11.02 -5.81 0.88
N ASP A 113 10.32 -6.30 1.90
CA ASP A 113 10.47 -7.66 2.41
C ASP A 113 10.13 -8.71 1.34
N ASN A 114 9.05 -8.49 0.57
CA ASN A 114 8.67 -9.38 -0.52
C ASN A 114 9.62 -9.27 -1.72
N SER A 115 10.20 -8.10 -1.99
CA SER A 115 11.28 -7.97 -2.99
C SER A 115 12.51 -8.78 -2.60
N ILE A 116 12.95 -8.69 -1.34
CA ILE A 116 14.07 -9.49 -0.83
C ILE A 116 13.76 -11.00 -0.93
N LEU A 117 12.55 -11.42 -0.54
CA LEU A 117 12.12 -12.82 -0.64
C LEU A 117 12.26 -13.36 -2.07
N HIS A 118 11.83 -12.59 -3.05
CA HIS A 118 11.83 -12.98 -4.46
C HIS A 118 13.10 -12.59 -5.23
N ASN A 119 14.15 -12.13 -4.53
CA ASN A 119 15.43 -11.69 -5.11
C ASN A 119 15.26 -10.58 -6.17
N LEU A 120 14.27 -9.71 -5.99
CA LEU A 120 14.14 -8.48 -6.76
C LEU A 120 14.95 -7.37 -6.08
N ASN A 121 15.57 -6.50 -6.89
CA ASN A 121 16.12 -5.25 -6.38
C ASN A 121 14.96 -4.30 -6.00
N CYS A 122 15.09 -3.57 -4.89
CA CYS A 122 14.05 -2.63 -4.43
C CYS A 122 14.03 -1.31 -5.23
N ASP A 123 14.97 -1.08 -6.15
CA ASP A 123 15.03 0.11 -6.99
C ASP A 123 13.80 0.29 -7.90
N TRP A 124 12.93 -0.72 -7.99
CA TRP A 124 11.66 -0.62 -8.71
C TRP A 124 10.59 0.14 -7.95
N ILE A 125 10.71 0.25 -6.61
CA ILE A 125 9.76 0.99 -5.77
C ILE A 125 9.98 2.47 -6.08
N PRO A 126 8.95 3.19 -6.61
CA PRO A 126 9.12 4.59 -6.94
C PRO A 126 9.20 5.46 -5.68
N GLU A 127 9.38 6.76 -5.87
CA GLU A 127 9.18 7.73 -4.80
C GLU A 127 7.79 7.55 -4.20
N TRP A 128 7.70 7.59 -2.89
CA TRP A 128 6.44 7.42 -2.19
C TRP A 128 6.30 8.39 -1.01
N PHE A 129 5.06 8.67 -0.62
CA PHE A 129 4.74 9.51 0.51
C PHE A 129 3.64 8.91 1.36
N ASP A 130 3.71 9.20 2.65
CA ASP A 130 2.79 8.71 3.66
C ASP A 130 1.53 9.56 3.73
N ALA A 131 0.43 9.05 3.15
CA ALA A 131 -0.87 9.72 3.17
C ALA A 131 -1.46 9.82 4.60
N GLN A 132 -1.10 8.92 5.51
CA GLN A 132 -1.51 8.99 6.90
C GLN A 132 -0.83 10.17 7.61
N LEU A 133 0.48 10.35 7.41
CA LEU A 133 1.20 11.49 7.96
C LEU A 133 0.65 12.81 7.40
N MET A 134 0.41 12.85 6.09
CA MET A 134 -0.20 14.01 5.42
C MET A 134 -1.56 14.38 6.03
N PHE A 135 -2.41 13.40 6.33
CA PHE A 135 -3.68 13.60 7.02
C PHE A 135 -3.47 14.09 8.47
N ASP A 136 -2.54 13.47 9.19
CA ASP A 136 -2.28 13.82 10.58
C ASP A 136 -1.77 15.27 10.68
N ASP A 137 -0.87 15.71 9.82
CA ASP A 137 -0.31 17.06 9.79
C ASP A 137 -1.35 18.13 9.45
N GLN A 138 -2.20 17.87 8.46
CA GLN A 138 -3.13 18.89 7.95
C GLN A 138 -4.48 18.93 8.69
N ILE A 139 -4.97 17.79 9.16
CA ILE A 139 -6.32 17.69 9.73
C ILE A 139 -6.31 17.59 11.24
N THR A 140 -5.56 16.64 11.82
CA THR A 140 -5.59 16.41 13.27
C THR A 140 -4.62 17.31 14.02
N GLN A 141 -3.45 17.56 13.44
CA GLN A 141 -2.35 18.32 14.03
C GLN A 141 -1.92 17.76 15.41
N GLU A 142 -2.03 16.44 15.56
CA GLU A 142 -1.68 15.73 16.78
C GLU A 142 -0.49 14.79 16.50
N ASP A 143 0.40 14.62 17.49
CA ASP A 143 1.51 13.66 17.43
C ASP A 143 0.98 12.22 17.65
N ARG A 144 0.15 11.77 16.72
CA ARG A 144 -0.50 10.46 16.74
C ARG A 144 -0.87 10.01 15.33
N ARG A 145 -0.63 8.72 15.06
CA ARG A 145 -1.01 8.09 13.79
C ARG A 145 -2.44 7.58 13.85
N TYR A 146 -3.29 8.04 12.94
CA TYR A 146 -4.69 7.67 12.89
C TYR A 146 -4.98 6.66 11.77
N SER A 147 -5.88 5.70 12.02
CA SER A 147 -6.29 4.71 11.01
C SER A 147 -7.06 5.36 9.85
N LEU A 148 -7.08 4.70 8.70
CA LEU A 148 -7.88 5.12 7.54
C LEU A 148 -9.37 5.24 7.89
N ASP A 149 -9.91 4.31 8.70
CA ASP A 149 -11.28 4.38 9.20
C ASP A 149 -11.57 5.66 9.99
N TYR A 150 -10.61 6.07 10.84
CA TYR A 150 -10.75 7.32 11.59
C TYR A 150 -10.73 8.54 10.68
N ALA A 151 -9.85 8.56 9.68
CA ALA A 151 -9.77 9.64 8.71
C ALA A 151 -11.07 9.76 7.92
N CYS A 152 -11.58 8.65 7.41
CA CYS A 152 -12.85 8.59 6.70
C CYS A 152 -14.02 9.05 7.57
N TYR A 153 -14.09 8.58 8.82
CA TYR A 153 -15.11 9.02 9.76
C TYR A 153 -15.05 10.55 10.00
N THR A 154 -13.84 11.07 10.20
CA THR A 154 -13.60 12.50 10.47
C THR A 154 -14.04 13.38 9.30
N LEU A 155 -13.78 12.93 8.07
CA LEU A 155 -14.11 13.64 6.84
C LEU A 155 -15.51 13.33 6.29
N ASN A 156 -16.32 12.51 7.00
CA ASN A 156 -17.64 12.04 6.57
C ASN A 156 -17.62 11.30 5.22
N ILE A 157 -16.55 10.60 4.93
CA ILE A 157 -16.43 9.73 3.77
C ILE A 157 -17.20 8.43 4.09
N THR A 158 -18.18 8.12 3.25
CA THR A 158 -19.02 6.93 3.42
C THR A 158 -18.53 5.80 2.54
N GLY A 159 -18.27 4.63 3.13
CA GLY A 159 -17.87 3.43 2.41
C GLY A 159 -17.80 2.24 3.36
N SER A 160 -17.90 1.05 2.83
CA SER A 160 -17.67 -0.19 3.59
C SER A 160 -16.18 -0.49 3.53
N TYR A 161 -15.52 -0.41 4.66
CA TYR A 161 -14.09 -0.73 4.78
C TYR A 161 -13.99 -2.25 4.98
N ALA A 162 -13.69 -2.95 3.92
CA ALA A 162 -13.75 -4.42 3.91
C ALA A 162 -12.37 -5.07 3.91
N HIS A 163 -11.30 -4.33 4.27
CA HIS A 163 -9.94 -4.86 4.14
C HIS A 163 -9.74 -5.58 2.80
N ASP A 164 -9.99 -4.85 1.74
CA ASP A 164 -9.70 -5.18 0.36
C ASP A 164 -8.80 -4.07 -0.19
N ALA A 165 -7.60 -4.42 -0.64
CA ALA A 165 -6.58 -3.44 -1.01
C ALA A 165 -7.08 -2.38 -2.01
N LEU A 166 -7.90 -2.75 -3.00
CA LEU A 166 -8.45 -1.76 -3.94
C LEU A 166 -9.45 -0.84 -3.26
N HIS A 167 -10.23 -1.35 -2.32
CA HIS A 167 -11.21 -0.56 -1.57
C HIS A 167 -10.51 0.46 -0.67
N ASP A 168 -9.45 0.04 0.02
CA ASP A 168 -8.71 0.89 0.94
C ASP A 168 -7.88 1.94 0.16
N ALA A 169 -7.33 1.58 -1.01
CA ALA A 169 -6.74 2.56 -1.94
C ALA A 169 -7.75 3.62 -2.41
N ARG A 170 -9.01 3.23 -2.70
CA ARG A 170 -10.08 4.20 -3.04
C ARG A 170 -10.44 5.09 -1.86
N ALA A 171 -10.52 4.53 -0.65
CA ALA A 171 -10.82 5.29 0.55
C ALA A 171 -9.72 6.31 0.85
N THR A 172 -8.45 5.91 0.72
CA THR A 172 -7.30 6.82 0.83
C THR A 172 -7.37 7.93 -0.22
N ALA A 173 -7.71 7.61 -1.47
CA ALA A 173 -7.89 8.61 -2.52
C ALA A 173 -9.00 9.63 -2.19
N GLU A 174 -10.10 9.19 -1.60
CA GLU A 174 -11.15 10.10 -1.14
C GLU A 174 -10.68 11.00 0.02
N VAL A 175 -9.85 10.49 0.94
CA VAL A 175 -9.23 11.32 1.99
C VAL A 175 -8.33 12.39 1.38
N LEU A 176 -7.49 12.03 0.40
CA LEU A 176 -6.55 12.95 -0.26
C LEU A 176 -7.23 14.16 -0.93
N LYS A 177 -8.49 14.06 -1.36
CA LYS A 177 -9.25 15.19 -1.91
C LYS A 177 -9.50 16.32 -0.90
N HIS A 178 -9.30 16.07 0.38
CA HIS A 178 -9.44 17.04 1.46
C HIS A 178 -8.11 17.65 1.90
N LEU A 179 -7.00 17.30 1.24
CA LEU A 179 -5.64 17.67 1.61
C LEU A 179 -4.93 18.42 0.47
N ASP A 180 -3.99 19.27 0.85
CA ASP A 180 -3.09 19.94 -0.11
C ASP A 180 -1.89 19.04 -0.43
N VAL A 181 -2.17 17.96 -1.20
CA VAL A 181 -1.21 16.88 -1.51
C VAL A 181 0.06 17.40 -2.19
N ALA A 182 -0.09 18.28 -3.17
CA ALA A 182 1.06 18.77 -3.96
C ALA A 182 1.97 19.66 -3.12
N GLU A 183 1.42 20.56 -2.31
CA GLU A 183 2.17 21.45 -1.44
C GLU A 183 2.91 20.66 -0.35
N TRP A 184 2.23 19.74 0.30
CA TRP A 184 2.84 18.88 1.33
C TRP A 184 4.00 18.04 0.78
N ILE A 185 3.85 17.44 -0.42
CA ILE A 185 4.92 16.68 -1.07
C ILE A 185 6.15 17.54 -1.36
N GLU A 186 5.97 18.78 -1.81
CA GLU A 186 7.11 19.67 -2.08
C GLU A 186 7.82 20.08 -0.78
N GLU A 187 7.07 20.36 0.29
CA GLU A 187 7.63 20.66 1.62
C GLU A 187 8.41 19.46 2.18
N GLU A 188 7.86 18.24 2.08
CA GLU A 188 8.53 17.02 2.53
C GLU A 188 9.81 16.74 1.74
N ARG A 189 9.80 16.95 0.42
CA ARG A 189 11.01 16.85 -0.42
C ARG A 189 12.08 17.86 -0.03
N GLU A 190 11.70 19.06 0.37
CA GLU A 190 12.65 20.08 0.83
C GLU A 190 13.23 19.70 2.20
N TYR A 191 12.40 19.23 3.12
CA TYR A 191 12.83 18.74 4.43
C TYR A 191 13.82 17.60 4.31
N LEU A 192 13.52 16.59 3.50
CA LEU A 192 14.42 15.44 3.27
C LEU A 192 15.76 15.85 2.64
N LYS A 193 15.78 16.83 1.74
CA LYS A 193 17.03 17.35 1.16
C LYS A 193 17.92 18.04 2.21
N GLU A 194 17.32 18.74 3.16
CA GLU A 194 18.07 19.43 4.23
C GLU A 194 18.62 18.43 5.27
N GLU A 195 17.86 17.40 5.60
CA GLU A 195 18.25 16.40 6.59
C GLU A 195 19.40 15.49 6.10
N TYR A 196 19.45 15.20 4.80
CA TYR A 196 20.44 14.29 4.19
C TYR A 196 21.54 15.02 3.38
N ALA A 197 21.67 16.35 3.48
CA ALA A 197 22.74 17.16 2.88
C ALA A 197 23.93 17.29 3.81
#